data_9bb81e18677a016c1f45a66940609792
#
_entry.id   9bb81e18677a016c1f45a66940609792
#
_cell.length_a   1.000
_cell.length_b   1.000
_cell.length_c   1.000
_cell.angle_alpha   90.00
_cell.angle_beta   90.00
_cell.angle_gamma   90.00
#
_symmetry.space_group_name_H-M   'P 1'
#
loop_
_entity.id
_entity.type
_entity.pdbx_description
1 polymer ?
#
loop_
_entity_poly.entity_id
_entity_poly.type
_entity_poly.pdbx_seq_one_letter_code
_entity_poly.pdbx_strand_id
1 'polypeptide(L)'
;MNAELISVGTEILLGQIVNTNAAWLAQRLATFGVNVYRQVTVGDNLNRLAATITDSLSRADLLILTGGLGPTDDDLTREGVALATNRPLETDEAQKQWLIQRFQSRFGKMPENNLKQALKPKGSLILPNPNGTACGYAVPHLDKWIFLLPGPPWEMEAMFENEVVPLLSKYFDLSQHLFHRTLKFFGIGESALEMEVLDLMRSQVDPTMALYAGMGEVQMRLTTRTESKEEADIKLEMLHRKVAERVGIHIYG
;
A
#
# COMPACT_ATOMS: atom_id res chain seq x y z
N MET A 1 -6.61 -4.58 -11.22
CA MET A 1 -5.38 -3.77 -11.10
C MET A 1 -4.45 -4.39 -10.08
N ASN A 2 -3.17 -4.49 -10.40
CA ASN A 2 -2.15 -5.07 -9.54
C ASN A 2 -1.18 -3.98 -9.10
N ALA A 3 -0.92 -3.91 -7.80
CA ALA A 3 0.03 -2.99 -7.20
C ALA A 3 1.23 -3.73 -6.60
N GLU A 4 2.39 -3.10 -6.61
CA GLU A 4 3.54 -3.49 -5.79
C GLU A 4 3.92 -2.34 -4.85
N LEU A 5 4.32 -2.71 -3.64
CA LEU A 5 4.78 -1.78 -2.61
C LEU A 5 6.29 -1.88 -2.48
N ILE A 6 6.97 -0.74 -2.53
CA ILE A 6 8.43 -0.66 -2.37
C ILE A 6 8.72 0.25 -1.16
N SER A 7 9.26 -0.33 -0.11
CA SER A 7 9.70 0.42 1.07
C SER A 7 11.19 0.73 0.95
N VAL A 8 11.55 2.00 1.05
CA VAL A 8 12.92 2.49 0.91
C VAL A 8 13.43 2.89 2.28
N GLY A 9 14.48 2.25 2.75
CA GLY A 9 15.13 2.51 4.01
C GLY A 9 16.00 1.34 4.48
N THR A 10 17.24 1.63 4.77
CA THR A 10 18.21 0.65 5.29
C THR A 10 17.82 0.15 6.68
N GLU A 11 17.20 1.01 7.51
CA GLU A 11 16.71 0.67 8.86
C GLU A 11 15.61 -0.41 8.83
N ILE A 12 14.80 -0.43 7.77
CA ILE A 12 13.77 -1.47 7.59
C ILE A 12 14.45 -2.81 7.23
N LEU A 13 15.45 -2.78 6.34
CA LEU A 13 16.20 -3.99 5.97
C LEU A 13 16.97 -4.60 7.15
N LEU A 14 17.50 -3.74 8.04
CA LEU A 14 18.21 -4.18 9.25
C LEU A 14 17.28 -4.62 10.38
N GLY A 15 15.96 -4.52 10.19
CA GLY A 15 14.98 -4.88 11.21
C GLY A 15 14.96 -3.95 12.42
N GLN A 16 15.50 -2.74 12.30
CA GLN A 16 15.50 -1.73 13.37
C GLN A 16 14.10 -1.16 13.60
N ILE A 17 13.29 -1.12 12.54
CA ILE A 17 11.88 -0.75 12.60
C ILE A 17 11.03 -1.77 11.85
N VAL A 18 9.76 -1.92 12.28
CA VAL A 18 8.77 -2.74 11.59
C VAL A 18 8.17 -1.94 10.44
N ASN A 19 8.04 -2.56 9.27
CA ASN A 19 7.43 -1.96 8.10
C ASN A 19 5.90 -1.87 8.22
N THR A 20 5.42 -0.92 9.00
CA THR A 20 3.98 -0.70 9.21
C THR A 20 3.31 -0.05 8.00
N ASN A 21 4.05 0.77 7.22
CA ASN A 21 3.54 1.42 6.02
C ASN A 21 3.06 0.41 4.97
N ALA A 22 3.88 -0.61 4.69
CA ALA A 22 3.51 -1.63 3.72
C ALA A 22 2.27 -2.43 4.16
N ALA A 23 2.16 -2.75 5.45
CA ALA A 23 1.00 -3.44 6.00
C ALA A 23 -0.28 -2.58 5.87
N TRP A 24 -0.20 -1.30 6.24
CA TRP A 24 -1.31 -0.36 6.14
C TRP A 24 -1.76 -0.16 4.68
N LEU A 25 -0.81 0.13 3.78
CA LEU A 25 -1.10 0.32 2.35
C LEU A 25 -1.73 -0.92 1.72
N ALA A 26 -1.22 -2.12 2.03
CA ALA A 26 -1.78 -3.36 1.51
C ALA A 26 -3.24 -3.57 1.96
N GLN A 27 -3.53 -3.32 3.24
CA GLN A 27 -4.89 -3.38 3.76
C GLN A 27 -5.79 -2.34 3.08
N ARG A 28 -5.30 -1.12 2.94
CA ARG A 28 -6.08 -0.03 2.36
C ARG A 28 -6.36 -0.24 0.86
N LEU A 29 -5.35 -0.67 0.09
CA LEU A 29 -5.51 -1.01 -1.33
C LEU A 29 -6.50 -2.16 -1.55
N ALA A 30 -6.49 -3.16 -0.66
CA ALA A 30 -7.44 -4.26 -0.72
C ALA A 30 -8.90 -3.77 -0.61
N THR A 31 -9.19 -2.72 0.20
CA THR A 31 -10.55 -2.16 0.29
C THR A 31 -11.03 -1.55 -1.03
N PHE A 32 -10.12 -1.14 -1.91
CA PHE A 32 -10.41 -0.64 -3.26
C PHE A 32 -10.34 -1.75 -4.33
N GLY A 33 -10.23 -3.01 -3.93
CA GLY A 33 -10.12 -4.13 -4.87
C GLY A 33 -8.80 -4.18 -5.64
N VAL A 34 -7.77 -3.48 -5.18
CA VAL A 34 -6.42 -3.51 -5.75
C VAL A 34 -5.64 -4.68 -5.17
N ASN A 35 -5.12 -5.55 -6.02
CA ASN A 35 -4.32 -6.69 -5.57
C ASN A 35 -2.88 -6.26 -5.27
N VAL A 36 -2.36 -6.68 -4.13
CA VAL A 36 -0.94 -6.54 -3.77
C VAL A 36 -0.34 -7.94 -3.68
N TYR A 37 0.44 -8.33 -4.68
CA TYR A 37 1.08 -9.65 -4.71
C TYR A 37 2.53 -9.63 -4.23
N ARG A 38 3.17 -8.45 -4.20
CA ARG A 38 4.56 -8.30 -3.77
C ARG A 38 4.76 -7.03 -2.96
N GLN A 39 5.57 -7.18 -1.93
CA GLN A 39 6.10 -6.08 -1.13
C GLN A 39 7.62 -6.27 -1.08
N VAL A 40 8.34 -5.22 -1.42
CA VAL A 40 9.81 -5.24 -1.51
C VAL A 40 10.37 -4.17 -0.58
N THR A 41 11.43 -4.47 0.12
CA THR A 41 12.20 -3.47 0.88
C THR A 41 13.57 -3.31 0.23
N VAL A 42 13.98 -2.07 -0.01
CA VAL A 42 15.27 -1.72 -0.62
C VAL A 42 15.99 -0.72 0.28
N GLY A 43 17.27 -0.96 0.54
CA GLY A 43 18.11 0.02 1.25
C GLY A 43 18.52 1.19 0.34
N ASP A 44 19.04 2.23 0.93
CA ASP A 44 19.37 3.51 0.33
C ASP A 44 20.55 3.40 -0.66
N ASN A 45 20.27 2.86 -1.83
CA ASN A 45 21.22 2.69 -2.93
C ASN A 45 20.52 2.91 -4.27
N LEU A 46 20.97 3.91 -5.01
CA LEU A 46 20.35 4.37 -6.25
C LEU A 46 20.16 3.26 -7.29
N ASN A 47 21.21 2.49 -7.57
CA ASN A 47 21.17 1.47 -8.63
C ASN A 47 20.26 0.30 -8.25
N ARG A 48 20.31 -0.17 -7.00
CA ARG A 48 19.39 -1.22 -6.50
C ARG A 48 17.94 -0.77 -6.55
N LEU A 49 17.68 0.47 -6.13
CA LEU A 49 16.33 1.04 -6.13
C LEU A 49 15.80 1.17 -7.56
N ALA A 50 16.57 1.74 -8.48
CA ALA A 50 16.18 1.86 -9.88
C ALA A 50 15.94 0.49 -10.54
N ALA A 51 16.79 -0.50 -10.30
CA ALA A 51 16.61 -1.86 -10.80
C ALA A 51 15.32 -2.50 -10.24
N THR A 52 15.03 -2.33 -8.93
CA THR A 52 13.79 -2.82 -8.30
C THR A 52 12.56 -2.18 -8.93
N ILE A 53 12.58 -0.85 -9.13
CA ILE A 53 11.47 -0.13 -9.76
C ILE A 53 11.24 -0.64 -11.19
N THR A 54 12.30 -0.79 -11.98
CA THR A 54 12.22 -1.29 -13.36
C THR A 54 11.62 -2.71 -13.41
N ASP A 55 12.08 -3.59 -12.52
CA ASP A 55 11.57 -4.96 -12.41
C ASP A 55 10.09 -4.96 -12.00
N SER A 56 9.69 -4.16 -11.02
CA SER A 56 8.30 -4.03 -10.59
C SER A 56 7.40 -3.45 -11.68
N LEU A 57 7.87 -2.48 -12.46
CA LEU A 57 7.15 -1.92 -13.60
C LEU A 57 6.87 -2.95 -14.71
N SER A 58 7.61 -4.04 -14.79
CA SER A 58 7.36 -5.08 -15.80
C SER A 58 6.06 -5.86 -15.57
N ARG A 59 5.49 -5.86 -14.34
CA ARG A 59 4.37 -6.73 -13.92
C ARG A 59 3.26 -6.04 -13.12
N ALA A 60 3.51 -4.85 -12.58
CA ALA A 60 2.50 -4.11 -11.82
C ALA A 60 1.95 -2.93 -12.64
N ASP A 61 0.68 -2.59 -12.44
CA ASP A 61 0.01 -1.43 -13.03
C ASP A 61 0.25 -0.18 -12.17
N LEU A 62 0.49 -0.40 -10.88
CA LEU A 62 0.65 0.61 -9.85
C LEU A 62 1.85 0.30 -8.97
N LEU A 63 2.77 1.26 -8.80
CA LEU A 63 3.81 1.20 -7.79
C LEU A 63 3.57 2.25 -6.72
N ILE A 64 3.73 1.87 -5.46
CA ILE A 64 3.73 2.82 -4.34
C ILE A 64 5.05 2.64 -3.59
N LEU A 65 5.85 3.71 -3.60
CA LEU A 65 7.10 3.78 -2.87
C LEU A 65 6.92 4.58 -1.59
N THR A 66 7.49 4.14 -0.49
CA THR A 66 7.47 4.87 0.79
C THR A 66 8.88 5.06 1.33
N GLY A 67 9.19 6.26 1.83
CA GLY A 67 10.51 6.62 2.36
C GLY A 67 11.45 7.24 1.31
N GLY A 68 12.61 7.71 1.76
CA GLY A 68 13.67 8.29 0.92
C GLY A 68 13.29 9.58 0.21
N LEU A 69 12.36 10.39 0.78
CA LEU A 69 11.94 11.70 0.25
C LEU A 69 12.44 12.89 1.08
N GLY A 70 13.27 12.66 2.06
CA GLY A 70 13.87 13.70 2.88
C GLY A 70 14.93 14.53 2.13
N PRO A 71 15.66 15.36 2.88
CA PRO A 71 16.67 16.27 2.33
C PRO A 71 18.10 15.69 2.38
N THR A 72 18.30 14.49 2.93
CA THR A 72 19.64 13.93 3.13
C THR A 72 20.17 13.21 1.88
N ASP A 73 21.45 12.90 1.84
CA ASP A 73 22.09 12.32 0.65
C ASP A 73 21.62 10.89 0.39
N ASP A 74 21.20 10.18 1.42
CA ASP A 74 20.63 8.83 1.37
C ASP A 74 19.14 8.80 0.97
N ASP A 75 18.45 9.95 0.93
CA ASP A 75 17.10 10.06 0.40
C ASP A 75 17.11 10.02 -1.14
N LEU A 76 16.98 8.83 -1.72
CA LEU A 76 17.23 8.57 -3.14
C LEU A 76 15.99 8.14 -3.95
N THR A 77 14.79 8.25 -3.36
CA THR A 77 13.57 7.73 -4.02
C THR A 77 13.21 8.50 -5.29
N ARG A 78 13.35 9.82 -5.31
CA ARG A 78 13.14 10.66 -6.51
C ARG A 78 14.12 10.32 -7.63
N GLU A 79 15.38 10.20 -7.26
CA GLU A 79 16.48 9.86 -8.15
C GLU A 79 16.33 8.46 -8.72
N GLY A 80 15.90 7.49 -7.88
CA GLY A 80 15.65 6.10 -8.29
C GLY A 80 14.52 6.00 -9.31
N VAL A 81 13.41 6.72 -9.08
CA VAL A 81 12.30 6.77 -10.05
C VAL A 81 12.70 7.52 -11.32
N ALA A 82 13.43 8.63 -11.20
CA ALA A 82 13.93 9.37 -12.36
C ALA A 82 14.83 8.49 -13.25
N LEU A 83 15.75 7.73 -12.65
CA LEU A 83 16.62 6.79 -13.34
C LEU A 83 15.83 5.64 -13.98
N ALA A 84 14.95 4.98 -13.24
CA ALA A 84 14.16 3.85 -13.73
C ALA A 84 13.21 4.21 -14.88
N THR A 85 12.71 5.46 -14.89
CA THR A 85 11.79 5.95 -15.92
C THR A 85 12.46 6.76 -17.03
N ASN A 86 13.80 6.88 -16.99
CA ASN A 86 14.60 7.70 -17.91
C ASN A 86 14.10 9.16 -17.99
N ARG A 87 13.81 9.76 -16.84
CA ARG A 87 13.34 11.16 -16.73
C ARG A 87 14.40 12.00 -16.03
N PRO A 88 14.66 13.23 -16.47
CA PRO A 88 15.47 14.16 -15.69
C PRO A 88 14.70 14.59 -14.44
N LEU A 89 15.44 14.97 -13.40
CA LEU A 89 14.89 15.75 -12.29
C LEU A 89 14.81 17.22 -12.68
N GLU A 90 13.74 17.87 -12.29
CA GLU A 90 13.53 19.32 -12.46
C GLU A 90 13.12 19.96 -11.13
N THR A 91 13.47 21.21 -10.93
CA THR A 91 13.03 21.97 -9.76
C THR A 91 11.58 22.42 -9.96
N ASP A 92 10.72 22.14 -9.00
CA ASP A 92 9.41 22.76 -8.91
C ASP A 92 9.51 24.07 -8.13
N GLU A 93 9.36 25.18 -8.81
CA GLU A 93 9.54 26.50 -8.20
C GLU A 93 8.45 26.82 -7.17
N ALA A 94 7.23 26.33 -7.33
CA ALA A 94 6.15 26.53 -6.37
C ALA A 94 6.46 25.78 -5.06
N GLN A 95 6.90 24.53 -5.16
CA GLN A 95 7.32 23.72 -4.01
C GLN A 95 8.55 24.34 -3.31
N LYS A 96 9.52 24.82 -4.09
CA LYS A 96 10.70 25.51 -3.54
C LYS A 96 10.31 26.75 -2.73
N GLN A 97 9.44 27.58 -3.25
CA GLN A 97 8.96 28.78 -2.54
C GLN A 97 8.16 28.41 -1.29
N TRP A 98 7.33 27.39 -1.37
CA TRP A 98 6.59 26.88 -0.22
C TRP A 98 7.54 26.38 0.89
N LEU A 99 8.59 25.62 0.55
CA LEU A 99 9.61 25.19 1.50
C LEU A 99 10.31 26.36 2.19
N ILE A 100 10.78 27.34 1.38
CA ILE A 100 11.45 28.54 1.92
C ILE A 100 10.55 29.25 2.94
N GLN A 101 9.30 29.51 2.58
CA GLN A 101 8.34 30.19 3.46
C GLN A 101 8.07 29.37 4.74
N ARG A 102 7.88 28.05 4.61
CA ARG A 102 7.62 27.17 5.73
C ARG A 102 8.80 27.12 6.72
N PHE A 103 10.03 27.06 6.21
CA PHE A 103 11.23 27.09 7.06
C PHE A 103 11.43 28.45 7.69
N GLN A 104 11.26 29.53 6.96
CA GLN A 104 11.36 30.90 7.48
C GLN A 104 10.40 31.14 8.64
N SER A 105 9.15 30.69 8.51
CA SER A 105 8.12 30.87 9.54
C SER A 105 8.37 30.05 10.81
N ARG A 106 9.04 28.89 10.71
CA ARG A 106 9.24 27.97 11.84
C ARG A 106 10.64 28.04 12.45
N PHE A 107 11.68 28.24 11.64
CA PHE A 107 13.08 28.05 12.00
C PHE A 107 13.98 29.23 11.62
N GLY A 108 13.43 30.28 11.01
CA GLY A 108 14.15 31.49 10.60
C GLY A 108 14.99 31.34 9.34
N LYS A 109 15.58 30.16 9.07
CA LYS A 109 16.39 29.89 7.88
C LYS A 109 16.24 28.44 7.44
N MET A 110 16.18 28.23 6.14
CA MET A 110 16.18 26.88 5.54
C MET A 110 17.61 26.41 5.28
N PRO A 111 18.05 25.24 5.79
CA PRO A 111 19.29 24.61 5.36
C PRO A 111 19.26 24.30 3.85
N GLU A 112 20.38 24.47 3.17
CA GLU A 112 20.46 24.40 1.70
C GLU A 112 20.10 23.01 1.15
N ASN A 113 20.44 21.95 1.86
CA ASN A 113 20.08 20.59 1.48
C ASN A 113 18.58 20.35 1.36
N ASN A 114 17.72 21.14 2.02
CA ASN A 114 16.27 21.03 1.89
C ASN A 114 15.77 21.41 0.48
N LEU A 115 16.58 22.11 -0.31
CA LEU A 115 16.26 22.38 -1.73
C LEU A 115 16.08 21.09 -2.54
N LYS A 116 16.72 19.99 -2.12
CA LYS A 116 16.52 18.66 -2.71
C LYS A 116 15.05 18.24 -2.70
N GLN A 117 14.27 18.64 -1.69
CA GLN A 117 12.84 18.33 -1.58
C GLN A 117 11.96 19.12 -2.58
N ALA A 118 12.53 20.05 -3.33
CA ALA A 118 11.87 20.72 -4.44
C ALA A 118 12.15 20.07 -5.81
N LEU A 119 13.00 19.04 -5.87
CA LEU A 119 13.25 18.28 -7.09
C LEU A 119 12.16 17.24 -7.31
N LYS A 120 11.74 17.09 -8.57
CA LYS A 120 10.76 16.08 -8.98
C LYS A 120 11.14 15.41 -10.30
N PRO A 121 10.77 14.15 -10.54
CA PRO A 121 10.85 13.58 -11.88
C PRO A 121 10.01 14.40 -12.85
N LYS A 122 10.58 14.75 -14.01
CA LYS A 122 9.90 15.61 -15.00
C LYS A 122 8.52 15.06 -15.40
N GLY A 123 7.53 15.93 -15.36
CA GLY A 123 6.15 15.57 -15.71
C GLY A 123 5.38 14.87 -14.58
N SER A 124 5.93 14.79 -13.35
CA SER A 124 5.18 14.31 -12.19
C SER A 124 4.26 15.37 -11.60
N LEU A 125 3.17 14.92 -10.98
CA LEU A 125 2.31 15.76 -10.15
C LEU A 125 2.87 15.79 -8.73
N ILE A 126 2.78 16.95 -8.07
CA ILE A 126 3.12 17.07 -6.64
C ILE A 126 1.90 16.64 -5.82
N LEU A 127 2.15 15.83 -4.80
CA LEU A 127 1.18 15.50 -3.75
C LEU A 127 1.54 16.32 -2.50
N PRO A 128 0.71 17.31 -2.12
CA PRO A 128 1.00 18.18 -0.99
C PRO A 128 1.13 17.42 0.33
N ASN A 129 2.05 17.90 1.19
CA ASN A 129 2.23 17.37 2.53
C ASN A 129 2.04 18.47 3.58
N PRO A 130 0.83 18.66 4.11
CA PRO A 130 0.61 19.65 5.16
C PRO A 130 1.28 19.28 6.49
N ASN A 131 1.56 17.99 6.70
CA ASN A 131 2.07 17.45 7.97
C ASN A 131 3.60 17.46 8.06
N GLY A 132 4.31 17.53 6.91
CA GLY A 132 5.76 17.47 6.83
C GLY A 132 6.35 18.51 5.87
N THR A 133 7.61 18.31 5.48
CA THR A 133 8.32 19.14 4.48
C THR A 133 8.52 18.41 3.16
N ALA A 134 8.57 17.09 3.18
CA ALA A 134 8.72 16.26 1.99
C ALA A 134 7.35 16.07 1.32
N CYS A 135 7.13 16.70 0.17
CA CYS A 135 5.97 16.38 -0.66
C CYS A 135 6.11 14.99 -1.29
N GLY A 136 4.98 14.37 -1.63
CA GLY A 136 4.95 13.19 -2.45
C GLY A 136 4.87 13.53 -3.94
N TYR A 137 4.87 12.48 -4.77
CA TYR A 137 4.79 12.63 -6.22
C TYR A 137 3.94 11.53 -6.84
N ALA A 138 3.16 11.91 -7.86
CA ALA A 138 2.48 10.95 -8.73
C ALA A 138 3.11 11.05 -10.12
N VAL A 139 3.72 9.97 -10.56
CA VAL A 139 4.49 9.89 -11.81
C VAL A 139 3.75 8.99 -12.80
N PRO A 140 3.09 9.54 -13.83
CA PRO A 140 2.54 8.72 -14.89
C PRO A 140 3.67 8.14 -15.75
N HIS A 141 3.66 6.85 -16.02
CA HIS A 141 4.67 6.18 -16.83
C HIS A 141 4.02 5.14 -17.75
N LEU A 142 3.95 5.45 -19.05
CA LEU A 142 3.19 4.67 -20.02
C LEU A 142 1.71 4.57 -19.58
N ASP A 143 1.21 3.37 -19.41
CA ASP A 143 -0.14 3.04 -18.89
C ASP A 143 -0.19 2.82 -17.38
N LYS A 144 0.90 3.13 -16.65
CA LYS A 144 1.11 2.85 -15.22
C LYS A 144 1.28 4.11 -14.40
N TRP A 145 1.13 3.96 -13.08
CA TRP A 145 1.36 5.04 -12.13
C TRP A 145 2.37 4.64 -11.06
N ILE A 146 3.22 5.59 -10.70
CA ILE A 146 4.17 5.44 -9.60
C ILE A 146 3.90 6.55 -8.60
N PHE A 147 3.57 6.19 -7.36
CA PHE A 147 3.38 7.12 -6.26
C PHE A 147 4.57 7.04 -5.31
N LEU A 148 5.12 8.20 -4.97
CA LEU A 148 6.18 8.35 -3.99
C LEU A 148 5.60 9.05 -2.78
N LEU A 149 5.64 8.39 -1.63
CA LEU A 149 5.06 8.85 -0.37
C LEU A 149 6.14 8.97 0.72
N PRO A 150 5.97 9.87 1.69
CA PRO A 150 6.92 10.03 2.78
C PRO A 150 7.03 8.77 3.67
N GLY A 151 8.11 8.68 4.44
CA GLY A 151 8.36 7.58 5.36
C GLY A 151 7.52 7.60 6.63
N PRO A 152 7.35 8.75 7.34
CA PRO A 152 6.57 8.80 8.55
C PRO A 152 5.12 8.38 8.33
N PRO A 153 4.58 7.38 9.10
CA PRO A 153 3.24 6.82 8.86
C PRO A 153 2.13 7.87 8.78
N TRP A 154 2.09 8.82 9.72
CA TRP A 154 1.05 9.86 9.76
C TRP A 154 1.06 10.82 8.55
N GLU A 155 2.23 11.02 7.91
CA GLU A 155 2.36 11.80 6.67
C GLU A 155 1.90 10.96 5.48
N MET A 156 2.38 9.72 5.40
CA MET A 156 2.10 8.77 4.34
C MET A 156 0.60 8.44 4.27
N GLU A 157 -0.03 8.11 5.39
CA GLU A 157 -1.45 7.76 5.46
C GLU A 157 -2.34 8.93 5.04
N ALA A 158 -2.07 10.14 5.60
CA ALA A 158 -2.81 11.34 5.23
C ALA A 158 -2.68 11.68 3.74
N MET A 159 -1.47 11.57 3.18
CA MET A 159 -1.21 11.82 1.76
C MET A 159 -1.88 10.75 0.88
N PHE A 160 -1.85 9.50 1.28
CA PHE A 160 -2.53 8.43 0.55
C PHE A 160 -4.04 8.72 0.44
N GLU A 161 -4.71 9.00 1.56
CA GLU A 161 -6.15 9.25 1.57
C GLU A 161 -6.55 10.51 0.80
N ASN A 162 -5.82 11.60 0.99
CA ASN A 162 -6.21 12.90 0.46
C ASN A 162 -5.77 13.13 -1.00
N GLU A 163 -4.67 12.50 -1.44
CA GLU A 163 -4.06 12.79 -2.73
C GLU A 163 -4.05 11.55 -3.65
N VAL A 164 -3.67 10.37 -3.13
CA VAL A 164 -3.55 9.16 -3.95
C VAL A 164 -4.92 8.58 -4.30
N VAL A 165 -5.81 8.42 -3.31
CA VAL A 165 -7.15 7.83 -3.52
C VAL A 165 -7.96 8.61 -4.57
N PRO A 166 -8.02 9.95 -4.56
CA PRO A 166 -8.70 10.70 -5.62
C PRO A 166 -8.11 10.48 -7.02
N LEU A 167 -6.78 10.37 -7.13
CA LEU A 167 -6.12 10.08 -8.41
C LEU A 167 -6.41 8.66 -8.87
N LEU A 168 -6.35 7.67 -7.97
CA LEU A 168 -6.71 6.29 -8.31
C LEU A 168 -8.15 6.19 -8.80
N SER A 169 -9.10 6.83 -8.10
CA SER A 169 -10.51 6.85 -8.50
C SER A 169 -10.76 7.55 -9.85
N LYS A 170 -9.89 8.51 -10.22
CA LYS A 170 -9.99 9.22 -11.48
C LYS A 170 -9.48 8.41 -12.67
N TYR A 171 -8.41 7.65 -12.48
CA TYR A 171 -7.70 6.98 -13.57
C TYR A 171 -7.95 5.47 -13.64
N PHE A 172 -8.51 4.87 -12.59
CA PHE A 172 -8.80 3.45 -12.52
C PHE A 172 -10.24 3.21 -12.10
N ASP A 173 -10.80 2.13 -12.61
CA ASP A 173 -12.09 1.64 -12.11
C ASP A 173 -11.89 0.96 -10.75
N LEU A 174 -12.36 1.62 -9.69
CA LEU A 174 -12.35 1.12 -8.32
C LEU A 174 -13.75 0.72 -7.85
N SER A 175 -14.66 0.37 -8.76
CA SER A 175 -16.04 -0.01 -8.43
C SER A 175 -16.12 -1.30 -7.60
N GLN A 176 -15.14 -2.17 -7.73
CA GLN A 176 -15.08 -3.44 -7.02
C GLN A 176 -14.35 -3.33 -5.69
N HIS A 177 -15.08 -3.50 -4.59
CA HIS A 177 -14.55 -3.47 -3.24
C HIS A 177 -14.36 -4.87 -2.67
N LEU A 178 -13.32 -5.06 -1.84
CA LEU A 178 -13.10 -6.31 -1.12
C LEU A 178 -13.78 -6.23 0.24
N PHE A 179 -14.73 -7.11 0.48
CA PHE A 179 -15.40 -7.27 1.76
C PHE A 179 -14.99 -8.60 2.40
N HIS A 180 -14.91 -8.61 3.71
CA HIS A 180 -14.60 -9.83 4.44
C HIS A 180 -15.41 -9.96 5.74
N ARG A 181 -15.56 -11.21 6.18
CA ARG A 181 -16.10 -11.59 7.48
C ARG A 181 -15.14 -12.60 8.11
N THR A 182 -14.83 -12.43 9.37
CA THR A 182 -14.00 -13.38 10.11
C THR A 182 -14.88 -14.17 11.06
N LEU A 183 -14.79 -15.49 10.99
CA LEU A 183 -15.41 -16.43 11.93
C LEU A 183 -14.32 -16.91 12.87
N LYS A 184 -14.60 -16.94 14.17
CA LYS A 184 -13.68 -17.44 15.20
C LYS A 184 -14.14 -18.76 15.75
N PHE A 185 -13.21 -19.71 15.85
CA PHE A 185 -13.47 -21.07 16.28
C PHE A 185 -12.68 -21.41 17.53
N PHE A 186 -13.33 -22.09 18.46
CA PHE A 186 -12.74 -22.61 19.68
C PHE A 186 -13.01 -24.11 19.82
N GLY A 187 -12.07 -24.86 20.41
CA GLY A 187 -12.22 -26.30 20.64
C GLY A 187 -12.06 -27.18 19.40
N ILE A 188 -11.57 -26.64 18.29
CA ILE A 188 -11.24 -27.39 17.09
C ILE A 188 -9.87 -26.92 16.56
N GLY A 189 -9.03 -27.86 16.12
CA GLY A 189 -7.74 -27.55 15.50
C GLY A 189 -7.88 -27.18 14.02
N GLU A 190 -6.89 -26.45 13.47
CA GLU A 190 -6.90 -25.97 12.08
C GLU A 190 -7.11 -27.09 11.08
N SER A 191 -6.35 -28.19 11.19
CA SER A 191 -6.45 -29.34 10.27
C SER A 191 -7.79 -30.08 10.35
N ALA A 192 -8.39 -30.17 11.55
CA ALA A 192 -9.71 -30.76 11.71
C ALA A 192 -10.78 -29.85 11.10
N LEU A 193 -10.70 -28.53 11.32
CA LEU A 193 -11.60 -27.57 10.73
C LEU A 193 -11.51 -27.57 9.20
N GLU A 194 -10.28 -27.63 8.64
CA GLU A 194 -10.06 -27.74 7.19
C GLU A 194 -10.74 -28.96 6.60
N MET A 195 -10.61 -30.13 7.23
CA MET A 195 -11.23 -31.36 6.75
C MET A 195 -12.76 -31.28 6.70
N GLU A 196 -13.40 -30.63 7.67
CA GLU A 196 -14.84 -30.45 7.70
C GLU A 196 -15.39 -29.53 6.58
N VAL A 197 -14.55 -28.62 6.08
CA VAL A 197 -14.94 -27.63 5.05
C VAL A 197 -14.17 -27.81 3.73
N LEU A 198 -13.41 -28.89 3.57
CA LEU A 198 -12.46 -29.10 2.48
C LEU A 198 -13.09 -29.00 1.08
N ASP A 199 -14.29 -29.57 0.92
CA ASP A 199 -15.01 -29.49 -0.36
C ASP A 199 -15.45 -28.05 -0.68
N LEU A 200 -15.86 -27.27 0.32
CA LEU A 200 -16.17 -25.84 0.15
C LEU A 200 -14.90 -25.07 -0.25
N MET A 201 -13.76 -25.35 0.38
CA MET A 201 -12.48 -24.70 0.05
C MET A 201 -12.00 -25.07 -1.36
N ARG A 202 -12.15 -26.31 -1.78
CA ARG A 202 -11.72 -26.77 -3.12
C ARG A 202 -12.61 -26.27 -4.26
N SER A 203 -13.89 -26.07 -4.00
CA SER A 203 -14.85 -25.58 -4.98
C SER A 203 -15.05 -24.07 -4.99
N GLN A 204 -14.37 -23.34 -4.13
CA GLN A 204 -14.56 -21.90 -3.96
C GLN A 204 -14.10 -21.11 -5.20
N VAL A 205 -14.90 -20.11 -5.58
CA VAL A 205 -14.57 -19.11 -6.60
C VAL A 205 -14.72 -17.71 -5.99
N ASP A 206 -15.93 -17.37 -5.58
CA ASP A 206 -16.30 -16.15 -4.87
C ASP A 206 -17.62 -16.38 -4.12
N PRO A 207 -17.68 -16.23 -2.80
CA PRO A 207 -16.61 -15.85 -1.86
C PRO A 207 -15.52 -16.92 -1.68
N THR A 208 -14.32 -16.48 -1.29
CA THR A 208 -13.21 -17.35 -0.89
C THR A 208 -13.12 -17.46 0.64
N MET A 209 -12.50 -18.54 1.15
CA MET A 209 -12.23 -18.73 2.57
C MET A 209 -10.76 -19.10 2.80
N ALA A 210 -10.19 -18.61 3.88
CA ALA A 210 -8.83 -18.93 4.33
C ALA A 210 -8.79 -19.12 5.84
N LEU A 211 -8.01 -20.11 6.31
CA LEU A 211 -7.80 -20.39 7.72
C LEU A 211 -6.54 -19.71 8.24
N TYR A 212 -6.59 -19.29 9.48
CA TYR A 212 -5.47 -18.69 10.20
C TYR A 212 -5.44 -19.27 11.63
N ALA A 213 -4.36 -19.94 11.98
CA ALA A 213 -4.16 -20.42 13.34
C ALA A 213 -3.69 -19.28 14.25
N GLY A 214 -4.35 -19.11 15.38
CA GLY A 214 -3.97 -18.22 16.46
C GLY A 214 -3.59 -18.97 17.74
N MET A 215 -3.19 -18.24 18.79
CA MET A 215 -2.93 -18.85 20.09
C MET A 215 -4.27 -19.26 20.74
N GLY A 216 -4.63 -20.56 20.66
CA GLY A 216 -5.82 -21.13 21.27
C GLY A 216 -7.13 -20.97 20.49
N GLU A 217 -7.10 -20.38 19.33
CA GLU A 217 -8.25 -20.24 18.42
C GLU A 217 -7.85 -20.45 16.97
N VAL A 218 -8.81 -20.79 16.13
CA VAL A 218 -8.67 -20.76 14.68
C VAL A 218 -9.60 -19.69 14.12
N GLN A 219 -9.13 -18.92 13.16
CA GLN A 219 -9.94 -17.93 12.46
C GLN A 219 -10.13 -18.37 11.01
N MET A 220 -11.35 -18.19 10.50
CA MET A 220 -11.66 -18.37 9.07
C MET A 220 -12.10 -17.03 8.52
N ARG A 221 -11.37 -16.54 7.53
CA ARG A 221 -11.72 -15.31 6.82
C ARG A 221 -12.44 -15.66 5.53
N LEU A 222 -13.69 -15.22 5.45
CA LEU A 222 -14.50 -15.28 4.25
C LEU A 222 -14.31 -13.96 3.50
N THR A 223 -14.03 -14.00 2.20
CA THR A 223 -13.73 -12.80 1.41
C THR A 223 -14.49 -12.82 0.10
N THR A 224 -15.11 -11.70 -0.26
CA THR A 224 -15.81 -11.51 -1.54
C THR A 224 -15.47 -10.17 -2.16
N ARG A 225 -15.59 -10.09 -3.48
CA ARG A 225 -15.41 -8.84 -4.24
C ARG A 225 -16.72 -8.46 -4.91
N THR A 226 -17.24 -7.27 -4.58
CA THR A 226 -18.52 -6.76 -5.09
C THR A 226 -18.50 -5.24 -5.20
N GLU A 227 -19.51 -4.68 -5.87
CA GLU A 227 -19.67 -3.22 -5.99
C GLU A 227 -20.40 -2.62 -4.78
N SER A 228 -21.17 -3.42 -4.05
CA SER A 228 -21.94 -2.95 -2.90
C SER A 228 -21.75 -3.83 -1.66
N LYS A 229 -21.93 -3.21 -0.49
CA LYS A 229 -21.90 -3.91 0.79
C LYS A 229 -23.08 -4.88 0.90
N GLU A 230 -24.24 -4.51 0.39
CA GLU A 230 -25.46 -5.32 0.43
C GLU A 230 -25.25 -6.64 -0.30
N GLU A 231 -24.67 -6.60 -1.50
CA GLU A 231 -24.32 -7.81 -2.26
C GLU A 231 -23.28 -8.65 -1.52
N ALA A 232 -22.26 -8.00 -0.95
CA ALA A 232 -21.24 -8.67 -0.16
C ALA A 232 -21.83 -9.39 1.05
N ASP A 233 -22.71 -8.71 1.80
CA ASP A 233 -23.36 -9.29 2.98
C ASP A 233 -24.17 -10.53 2.63
N ILE A 234 -24.89 -10.53 1.50
CA ILE A 234 -25.64 -11.69 1.00
C ILE A 234 -24.69 -12.87 0.70
N LYS A 235 -23.63 -12.63 -0.08
CA LYS A 235 -22.68 -13.67 -0.47
C LYS A 235 -21.94 -14.26 0.74
N LEU A 236 -21.47 -13.40 1.65
CA LEU A 236 -20.78 -13.81 2.86
C LEU A 236 -21.69 -14.58 3.82
N GLU A 237 -22.96 -14.15 3.96
CA GLU A 237 -23.94 -14.86 4.77
C GLU A 237 -24.27 -16.25 4.22
N MET A 238 -24.40 -16.39 2.90
CA MET A 238 -24.63 -17.71 2.28
C MET A 238 -23.48 -18.68 2.56
N LEU A 239 -22.23 -18.21 2.47
CA LEU A 239 -21.06 -19.05 2.77
C LEU A 239 -20.93 -19.34 4.27
N HIS A 240 -21.18 -18.33 5.12
CA HIS A 240 -21.22 -18.51 6.59
C HIS A 240 -22.19 -19.61 6.98
N ARG A 241 -23.41 -19.62 6.46
CA ARG A 241 -24.41 -20.67 6.76
C ARG A 241 -23.92 -22.07 6.40
N LYS A 242 -23.31 -22.24 5.22
CA LYS A 242 -22.73 -23.52 4.81
C LYS A 242 -21.62 -24.00 5.75
N VAL A 243 -20.80 -23.07 6.26
CA VAL A 243 -19.77 -23.38 7.27
C VAL A 243 -20.43 -23.71 8.61
N ALA A 244 -21.40 -22.94 9.05
CA ALA A 244 -22.09 -23.14 10.34
C ALA A 244 -22.89 -24.46 10.39
N GLU A 245 -23.45 -24.94 9.29
CA GLU A 245 -24.12 -26.24 9.20
C GLU A 245 -23.18 -27.40 9.54
N ARG A 246 -21.86 -27.24 9.35
CA ARG A 246 -20.86 -28.30 9.59
C ARG A 246 -20.16 -28.17 10.93
N VAL A 247 -19.74 -26.97 11.25
CA VAL A 247 -18.85 -26.69 12.39
C VAL A 247 -19.38 -25.57 13.32
N GLY A 248 -20.67 -25.26 13.24
CA GLY A 248 -21.29 -24.16 13.98
C GLY A 248 -21.12 -24.24 15.49
N ILE A 249 -21.05 -25.45 16.07
CA ILE A 249 -20.83 -25.68 17.50
C ILE A 249 -19.50 -25.09 17.99
N HIS A 250 -18.55 -24.88 17.11
CA HIS A 250 -17.22 -24.35 17.40
C HIS A 250 -17.13 -22.83 17.16
N ILE A 251 -18.12 -22.21 16.50
CA ILE A 251 -18.14 -20.78 16.20
C ILE A 251 -18.53 -20.01 17.46
N TYR A 252 -17.73 -19.01 17.86
CA TYR A 252 -18.03 -18.14 19.00
C TYR A 252 -17.94 -16.62 18.68
N GLY A 253 -17.49 -16.22 17.49
CA GLY A 253 -17.35 -14.83 17.08
C GLY A 253 -17.08 -14.64 15.58
#